data_622e28c967a43521e63207f39aa2716d
#
_entry.id   622e28c967a43521e63207f39aa2716d
#
_cell.length_a   1.000
_cell.length_b   1.000
_cell.length_c   1.000
_cell.angle_alpha   90.00
_cell.angle_beta   90.00
_cell.angle_gamma   90.00
#
_symmetry.space_group_name_H-M   'P 1'
#
loop_
_entity.id
_entity.type
_entity.pdbx_description
1 polymer ?
#
loop_
_entity_poly.entity_id
_entity_poly.type
_entity_poly.pdbx_seq_one_letter_code
_entity_poly.pdbx_strand_id
1 'polypeptide(L)'
;MPAARSTGLPDQDAQNDFMRARRRAVASRLNARLRGEPDDVRMVLPYEEVVAALGFVSERRRGLRVVALDAIVGSVDRAREFDRSFRPTSGRVRSRWEHIAAMVRRGESLPPVDLLRIGEIHFVRDGHHRVSVARALGRTDIDAYVTEVLTKVGAERTITLSDLPMKSLSRMFDERVPLPESARAEIQLTDSWDYARLSEHVEAWGFRTSQERQESISRAEAAYQWLEHEYRPVVAMLREADLIGERTETEAYLRVSAERYRLLRTHRWDDDVLQRLTEAGGRKRRRPRRSS
;
A
#
# COMPACT_ATOMS: atom_id res chain seq x y z
N MET A 1 -14.67 -27.09 -3.21
CA MET A 1 -15.93 -26.31 -3.27
C MET A 1 -16.97 -27.18 -3.93
N PRO A 2 -18.20 -27.37 -3.37
CA PRO A 2 -19.23 -28.14 -4.06
C PRO A 2 -19.62 -27.41 -5.33
N ALA A 3 -19.57 -28.14 -6.46
CA ALA A 3 -19.99 -27.66 -7.76
C ALA A 3 -21.44 -27.16 -7.67
N ALA A 4 -21.71 -26.02 -8.30
CA ALA A 4 -23.07 -25.48 -8.38
C ALA A 4 -23.97 -26.52 -9.03
N ARG A 5 -25.03 -26.96 -8.34
CA ARG A 5 -26.05 -27.85 -8.93
C ARG A 5 -26.62 -27.14 -10.14
N SER A 6 -26.45 -27.74 -11.32
CA SER A 6 -27.06 -27.27 -12.56
C SER A 6 -28.47 -27.83 -12.64
N THR A 7 -29.46 -26.99 -12.94
CA THR A 7 -30.83 -27.39 -13.20
C THR A 7 -31.03 -27.84 -14.66
N GLY A 8 -30.01 -27.61 -15.51
CA GLY A 8 -30.07 -27.78 -16.95
C GLY A 8 -30.69 -26.59 -17.70
N LEU A 9 -31.13 -25.56 -16.97
CA LEU A 9 -31.70 -24.33 -17.52
C LEU A 9 -30.75 -23.17 -17.30
N PRO A 10 -29.93 -22.76 -18.31
CA PRO A 10 -28.86 -21.77 -18.15
C PRO A 10 -29.32 -20.46 -17.53
N ASP A 11 -30.48 -19.95 -17.87
CA ASP A 11 -30.99 -18.67 -17.37
C ASP A 11 -31.40 -18.76 -15.88
N GLN A 12 -32.05 -19.88 -15.45
CA GLN A 12 -32.38 -20.09 -14.04
C GLN A 12 -31.10 -20.29 -13.20
N ASP A 13 -30.15 -21.05 -13.73
CA ASP A 13 -28.89 -21.28 -13.08
C ASP A 13 -28.10 -19.95 -12.93
N ALA A 14 -28.13 -19.06 -13.93
CA ALA A 14 -27.52 -17.74 -13.87
C ALA A 14 -28.16 -16.86 -12.79
N GLN A 15 -29.48 -16.87 -12.63
CA GLN A 15 -30.17 -16.17 -11.56
C GLN A 15 -29.75 -16.69 -10.17
N ASN A 16 -29.69 -18.00 -10.01
CA ASN A 16 -29.27 -18.65 -8.78
C ASN A 16 -27.80 -18.30 -8.44
N ASP A 17 -26.92 -18.25 -9.44
CA ASP A 17 -25.53 -17.87 -9.27
C ASP A 17 -25.39 -16.42 -8.83
N PHE A 18 -26.15 -15.50 -9.42
CA PHE A 18 -26.18 -14.10 -9.01
C PHE A 18 -26.60 -13.96 -7.54
N MET A 19 -27.72 -14.59 -7.17
CA MET A 19 -28.21 -14.54 -5.79
C MET A 19 -27.21 -15.13 -4.80
N ARG A 20 -26.52 -16.21 -5.19
CA ARG A 20 -25.47 -16.83 -4.38
C ARG A 20 -24.24 -15.91 -4.22
N ALA A 21 -23.76 -15.31 -5.31
CA ALA A 21 -22.65 -14.37 -5.28
C ALA A 21 -22.97 -13.16 -4.38
N ARG A 22 -24.18 -12.61 -4.50
CA ARG A 22 -24.62 -11.49 -3.67
C ARG A 22 -24.77 -11.86 -2.19
N ARG A 23 -25.33 -13.02 -1.87
CA ARG A 23 -25.41 -13.51 -0.47
C ARG A 23 -24.01 -13.66 0.13
N ARG A 24 -23.04 -14.17 -0.62
CA ARG A 24 -21.64 -14.26 -0.18
C ARG A 24 -21.01 -12.88 0.06
N ALA A 25 -21.31 -11.86 -0.77
CA ALA A 25 -20.87 -10.50 -0.54
C ALA A 25 -21.41 -9.94 0.78
N VAL A 26 -22.73 -10.12 1.05
CA VAL A 26 -23.38 -9.66 2.27
C VAL A 26 -22.80 -10.38 3.50
N ALA A 27 -22.71 -11.72 3.46
CA ALA A 27 -22.17 -12.52 4.55
C ALA A 27 -20.71 -12.15 4.85
N SER A 28 -19.90 -11.95 3.82
CA SER A 28 -18.51 -11.51 3.95
C SER A 28 -18.41 -10.14 4.62
N ARG A 29 -19.29 -9.18 4.26
CA ARG A 29 -19.33 -7.85 4.87
C ARG A 29 -19.74 -7.91 6.34
N LEU A 30 -20.72 -8.75 6.67
CA LEU A 30 -21.15 -8.94 8.05
C LEU A 30 -20.04 -9.55 8.92
N ASN A 31 -19.39 -10.61 8.43
CA ASN A 31 -18.30 -11.26 9.14
C ASN A 31 -17.10 -10.30 9.39
N ALA A 32 -16.81 -9.39 8.45
CA ALA A 32 -15.78 -8.39 8.65
C ALA A 32 -16.11 -7.41 9.78
N ARG A 33 -17.36 -6.91 9.78
CA ARG A 33 -17.81 -6.03 10.84
C ARG A 33 -17.74 -6.69 12.22
N LEU A 34 -18.09 -7.98 12.29
CA LEU A 34 -17.97 -8.75 13.54
C LEU A 34 -16.53 -8.94 14.00
N ARG A 35 -15.56 -8.93 13.07
CA ARG A 35 -14.12 -9.02 13.37
C ARG A 35 -13.44 -7.68 13.58
N GLY A 36 -14.17 -6.57 13.40
CA GLY A 36 -13.59 -5.23 13.47
C GLY A 36 -12.64 -4.92 12.29
N GLU A 37 -12.73 -5.68 11.19
CA GLU A 37 -11.89 -5.42 10.00
C GLU A 37 -12.34 -4.11 9.33
N PRO A 38 -11.41 -3.23 8.93
CA PRO A 38 -11.72 -2.01 8.20
C PRO A 38 -12.48 -2.31 6.89
N ASP A 39 -13.44 -1.46 6.53
CA ASP A 39 -14.24 -1.64 5.29
C ASP A 39 -13.38 -1.53 4.01
N ASP A 40 -12.28 -0.79 4.06
CA ASP A 40 -11.35 -0.53 2.94
C ASP A 40 -10.61 -1.77 2.44
N VAL A 41 -10.29 -2.74 3.31
CA VAL A 41 -9.67 -4.02 2.93
C VAL A 41 -10.52 -4.79 1.89
N ARG A 42 -11.83 -4.52 1.83
CA ARG A 42 -12.80 -5.21 0.96
C ARG A 42 -13.27 -4.38 -0.21
N MET A 43 -12.85 -3.16 -0.29
CA MET A 43 -13.19 -2.31 -1.44
C MET A 43 -12.33 -2.69 -2.64
N VAL A 44 -12.94 -2.66 -3.83
CA VAL A 44 -12.20 -2.66 -5.09
C VAL A 44 -11.32 -1.42 -5.11
N LEU A 45 -10.04 -1.59 -5.38
CA LEU A 45 -9.10 -0.46 -5.44
C LEU A 45 -9.44 0.45 -6.62
N PRO A 46 -9.64 1.77 -6.39
CA PRO A 46 -9.77 2.73 -7.48
C PRO A 46 -8.40 2.93 -8.16
N TYR A 47 -8.35 2.73 -9.47
CA TYR A 47 -7.10 2.83 -10.24
C TYR A 47 -6.42 4.18 -10.07
N GLU A 48 -7.17 5.27 -10.21
CA GLU A 48 -6.64 6.64 -10.16
C GLU A 48 -5.95 6.95 -8.83
N GLU A 49 -6.55 6.53 -7.71
CA GLU A 49 -5.98 6.74 -6.37
C GLU A 49 -4.67 5.95 -6.19
N VAL A 50 -4.63 4.71 -6.70
CA VAL A 50 -3.43 3.87 -6.62
C VAL A 50 -2.31 4.44 -7.48
N VAL A 51 -2.59 4.83 -8.73
CA VAL A 51 -1.60 5.44 -9.62
C VAL A 51 -1.07 6.76 -9.05
N ALA A 52 -1.96 7.61 -8.51
CA ALA A 52 -1.55 8.86 -7.87
C ALA A 52 -0.61 8.63 -6.69
N ALA A 53 -0.90 7.63 -5.84
CA ALA A 53 -0.06 7.30 -4.70
C ALA A 53 1.30 6.71 -5.11
N LEU A 54 1.32 5.82 -6.12
CA LEU A 54 2.53 5.12 -6.56
C LEU A 54 3.40 5.92 -7.55
N GLY A 55 2.85 6.97 -8.16
CA GLY A 55 3.53 7.83 -9.12
C GLY A 55 3.68 7.19 -10.51
N PHE A 56 2.85 7.62 -11.44
CA PHE A 56 2.87 7.17 -12.84
C PHE A 56 4.21 7.47 -13.53
N VAL A 57 4.71 6.52 -14.31
CA VAL A 57 5.91 6.68 -15.14
C VAL A 57 5.54 6.52 -16.61
N SER A 58 5.00 5.38 -17.02
CA SER A 58 4.66 5.10 -18.41
C SER A 58 3.70 3.91 -18.52
N GLU A 59 3.17 3.68 -19.73
CA GLU A 59 2.35 2.51 -20.06
C GLU A 59 2.98 1.69 -21.18
N ARG A 60 2.80 0.37 -21.10
CA ARG A 60 3.27 -0.56 -22.15
C ARG A 60 2.24 -1.64 -22.41
N ARG A 61 1.77 -1.78 -23.65
CA ARG A 61 0.88 -2.88 -24.07
C ARG A 61 1.62 -4.21 -24.01
N ARG A 62 1.03 -5.20 -23.34
CA ARG A 62 1.55 -6.57 -23.20
C ARG A 62 0.78 -7.59 -24.04
N GLY A 63 -0.31 -7.17 -24.70
CA GLY A 63 -1.17 -8.00 -25.54
C GLY A 63 -2.02 -8.98 -24.75
N LEU A 64 -2.48 -10.05 -25.44
CA LEU A 64 -3.32 -11.09 -24.85
C LEU A 64 -2.52 -11.93 -23.84
N ARG A 65 -3.08 -12.13 -22.66
CA ARG A 65 -2.50 -12.92 -21.56
C ARG A 65 -3.59 -13.68 -20.81
N VAL A 66 -3.24 -14.81 -20.25
CA VAL A 66 -4.02 -15.47 -19.21
C VAL A 66 -3.66 -14.83 -17.87
N VAL A 67 -4.65 -14.32 -17.16
CA VAL A 67 -4.47 -13.61 -15.89
C VAL A 67 -5.22 -14.33 -14.78
N ALA A 68 -4.53 -14.59 -13.67
CA ALA A 68 -5.11 -15.16 -12.48
C ALA A 68 -6.16 -14.20 -11.90
N LEU A 69 -7.38 -14.71 -11.67
CA LEU A 69 -8.49 -13.88 -11.17
C LEU A 69 -8.19 -13.26 -9.80
N ASP A 70 -7.44 -13.93 -8.93
CA ASP A 70 -7.05 -13.42 -7.61
C ASP A 70 -6.12 -12.20 -7.68
N ALA A 71 -5.37 -12.02 -8.77
CA ALA A 71 -4.55 -10.84 -9.01
C ALA A 71 -5.36 -9.60 -9.45
N ILE A 72 -6.64 -9.77 -9.79
CA ILE A 72 -7.52 -8.66 -10.21
C ILE A 72 -8.19 -8.09 -8.95
N VAL A 73 -7.72 -6.95 -8.46
CA VAL A 73 -8.14 -6.36 -7.18
C VAL A 73 -8.69 -4.94 -7.30
N GLY A 74 -8.60 -4.35 -8.50
CA GLY A 74 -8.96 -2.96 -8.74
C GLY A 74 -9.85 -2.74 -9.96
N SER A 75 -10.34 -1.52 -10.11
CA SER A 75 -11.21 -1.05 -11.19
C SER A 75 -10.88 0.37 -11.57
N VAL A 76 -11.02 0.70 -12.86
CA VAL A 76 -10.90 2.07 -13.35
C VAL A 76 -12.16 2.87 -12.99
N ASP A 77 -13.39 2.36 -13.29
CA ASP A 77 -14.62 3.16 -13.21
C ASP A 77 -15.68 2.63 -12.25
N ARG A 78 -15.64 1.34 -11.85
CA ARG A 78 -16.75 0.65 -11.18
C ARG A 78 -16.44 0.12 -9.79
N ALA A 79 -15.60 0.81 -9.04
CA ALA A 79 -15.17 0.39 -7.71
C ALA A 79 -16.32 0.19 -6.70
N ARG A 80 -17.50 0.81 -6.92
CA ARG A 80 -18.65 0.72 -6.01
C ARG A 80 -19.67 -0.39 -6.36
N GLU A 81 -19.59 -0.96 -7.56
CA GLU A 81 -20.56 -1.97 -8.02
C GLU A 81 -20.21 -3.39 -7.55
N PHE A 82 -18.94 -3.61 -7.18
CA PHE A 82 -18.40 -4.89 -6.77
C PHE A 82 -17.57 -4.75 -5.49
N ASP A 83 -17.41 -5.84 -4.74
CA ASP A 83 -16.41 -5.92 -3.68
C ASP A 83 -15.03 -6.36 -4.24
N ARG A 84 -13.98 -6.37 -3.42
CA ARG A 84 -12.63 -6.76 -3.82
C ARG A 84 -12.54 -8.17 -4.44
N SER A 85 -13.47 -9.04 -4.14
CA SER A 85 -13.61 -10.35 -4.76
C SER A 85 -14.47 -10.30 -6.03
N PHE A 86 -14.82 -9.13 -6.55
CA PHE A 86 -15.70 -8.88 -7.68
C PHE A 86 -17.09 -9.51 -7.53
N ARG A 87 -17.58 -9.64 -6.29
CA ARG A 87 -18.97 -10.06 -6.04
C ARG A 87 -19.90 -8.85 -6.14
N PRO A 88 -21.08 -8.98 -6.75
CA PRO A 88 -22.03 -7.87 -6.88
C PRO A 88 -22.46 -7.32 -5.53
N THR A 89 -22.35 -6.00 -5.31
CA THR A 89 -22.78 -5.32 -4.09
C THR A 89 -24.22 -4.82 -4.18
N SER A 90 -24.76 -4.65 -5.40
CA SER A 90 -26.11 -4.12 -5.63
C SER A 90 -26.89 -4.93 -6.69
N GLY A 91 -28.21 -4.68 -6.77
CA GLY A 91 -29.04 -5.27 -7.82
C GLY A 91 -28.93 -4.60 -9.19
N ARG A 92 -28.26 -3.43 -9.27
CA ARG A 92 -28.19 -2.65 -10.53
C ARG A 92 -27.45 -3.39 -11.65
N VAL A 93 -26.50 -4.25 -11.28
CA VAL A 93 -25.68 -5.02 -12.24
C VAL A 93 -26.33 -6.35 -12.65
N ARG A 94 -27.52 -6.70 -12.11
CA ARG A 94 -28.12 -8.03 -12.16
C ARG A 94 -28.37 -8.50 -13.59
N SER A 95 -29.12 -7.74 -14.38
CA SER A 95 -29.55 -8.17 -15.72
C SER A 95 -28.35 -8.50 -16.63
N ARG A 96 -27.35 -7.62 -16.68
CA ARG A 96 -26.14 -7.83 -17.50
C ARG A 96 -25.30 -8.99 -16.96
N TRP A 97 -25.23 -9.14 -15.63
CA TRP A 97 -24.50 -10.22 -14.98
C TRP A 97 -25.13 -11.58 -15.29
N GLU A 98 -26.46 -11.71 -15.12
CA GLU A 98 -27.20 -12.94 -15.41
C GLU A 98 -27.10 -13.32 -16.88
N HIS A 99 -27.19 -12.36 -17.79
CA HIS A 99 -27.03 -12.61 -19.25
C HIS A 99 -25.66 -13.23 -19.55
N ILE A 100 -24.57 -12.64 -19.02
CA ILE A 100 -23.20 -13.15 -19.22
C ILE A 100 -23.04 -14.54 -18.59
N ALA A 101 -23.59 -14.77 -17.40
CA ALA A 101 -23.57 -16.08 -16.75
C ALA A 101 -24.29 -17.14 -17.56
N ALA A 102 -25.45 -16.82 -18.13
CA ALA A 102 -26.21 -17.71 -19.01
C ALA A 102 -25.43 -18.05 -20.30
N MET A 103 -24.76 -17.07 -20.93
CA MET A 103 -23.86 -17.30 -22.09
C MET A 103 -22.77 -18.32 -21.74
N VAL A 104 -22.06 -18.10 -20.62
CA VAL A 104 -20.99 -19.01 -20.16
C VAL A 104 -21.53 -20.41 -19.89
N ARG A 105 -22.74 -20.53 -19.32
CA ARG A 105 -23.38 -21.82 -19.06
C ARG A 105 -23.85 -22.55 -20.32
N ARG A 106 -24.14 -21.82 -21.39
CA ARG A 106 -24.39 -22.38 -22.73
C ARG A 106 -23.10 -22.77 -23.47
N GLY A 107 -21.94 -22.55 -22.88
CA GLY A 107 -20.63 -22.82 -23.51
C GLY A 107 -20.20 -21.77 -24.52
N GLU A 108 -20.84 -20.59 -24.52
CA GLU A 108 -20.48 -19.50 -25.42
C GLU A 108 -19.14 -18.89 -25.00
N SER A 109 -18.29 -18.60 -26.01
CA SER A 109 -17.02 -17.92 -25.78
C SER A 109 -17.25 -16.42 -25.54
N LEU A 110 -16.63 -15.89 -24.48
CA LEU A 110 -16.66 -14.47 -24.19
C LEU A 110 -15.36 -13.81 -24.68
N PRO A 111 -15.42 -12.56 -25.17
CA PRO A 111 -14.21 -11.84 -25.55
C PRO A 111 -13.31 -11.60 -24.31
N PRO A 112 -11.96 -11.51 -24.52
CA PRO A 112 -11.03 -11.19 -23.46
C PRO A 112 -11.41 -9.89 -22.75
N VAL A 113 -11.15 -9.80 -21.44
CA VAL A 113 -11.31 -8.55 -20.66
C VAL A 113 -10.15 -7.61 -20.93
N ASP A 114 -10.28 -6.34 -20.53
CA ASP A 114 -9.21 -5.33 -20.65
C ASP A 114 -8.72 -4.94 -19.25
N LEU A 115 -7.42 -5.12 -19.01
CA LEU A 115 -6.80 -4.94 -17.70
C LEU A 115 -5.60 -3.99 -17.76
N LEU A 116 -5.49 -3.13 -16.75
CA LEU A 116 -4.26 -2.40 -16.42
C LEU A 116 -3.52 -3.17 -15.32
N ARG A 117 -2.20 -3.34 -15.45
CA ARG A 117 -1.36 -4.03 -14.48
C ARG A 117 -0.38 -3.05 -13.82
N ILE A 118 -0.33 -3.04 -12.50
CA ILE A 118 0.68 -2.32 -11.71
C ILE A 118 1.38 -3.36 -10.81
N GLY A 119 2.66 -3.61 -11.03
CA GLY A 119 3.37 -4.65 -10.29
C GLY A 119 2.68 -6.01 -10.40
N GLU A 120 2.18 -6.52 -9.28
CA GLU A 120 1.50 -7.83 -9.20
C GLU A 120 -0.03 -7.75 -9.32
N ILE A 121 -0.61 -6.55 -9.31
CA ILE A 121 -2.07 -6.35 -9.27
C ILE A 121 -2.62 -5.87 -10.59
N HIS A 122 -3.90 -6.20 -10.82
CA HIS A 122 -4.62 -5.83 -12.03
C HIS A 122 -5.89 -5.05 -11.70
N PHE A 123 -6.21 -4.09 -12.57
CA PHE A 123 -7.39 -3.24 -12.52
C PHE A 123 -8.24 -3.49 -13.76
N VAL A 124 -9.53 -3.71 -13.58
CA VAL A 124 -10.44 -3.90 -14.71
C VAL A 124 -10.74 -2.54 -15.34
N ARG A 125 -10.40 -2.40 -16.64
CA ARG A 125 -10.80 -1.28 -17.48
C ARG A 125 -12.10 -1.61 -18.21
N ASP A 126 -12.20 -2.82 -18.79
CA ASP A 126 -13.46 -3.36 -19.35
C ASP A 126 -13.64 -4.84 -19.02
N GLY A 127 -14.89 -5.25 -18.83
CA GLY A 127 -15.25 -6.63 -18.55
C GLY A 127 -15.53 -6.97 -17.10
N HIS A 128 -15.86 -6.00 -16.24
CA HIS A 128 -16.18 -6.19 -14.82
C HIS A 128 -17.15 -7.33 -14.56
N HIS A 129 -18.23 -7.43 -15.35
CA HIS A 129 -19.20 -8.51 -15.23
C HIS A 129 -18.60 -9.86 -15.62
N ARG A 130 -17.73 -9.92 -16.65
CA ARG A 130 -17.03 -11.15 -17.07
C ARG A 130 -16.11 -11.67 -15.96
N VAL A 131 -15.33 -10.78 -15.33
CA VAL A 131 -14.50 -11.11 -14.16
C VAL A 131 -15.36 -11.62 -13.00
N SER A 132 -16.46 -10.92 -12.69
CA SER A 132 -17.39 -11.30 -11.61
C SER A 132 -18.01 -12.66 -11.84
N VAL A 133 -18.51 -12.93 -13.06
CA VAL A 133 -19.09 -14.22 -13.44
C VAL A 133 -18.05 -15.34 -13.40
N ALA A 134 -16.86 -15.13 -13.96
CA ALA A 134 -15.78 -16.10 -13.94
C ALA A 134 -15.44 -16.56 -12.52
N ARG A 135 -15.29 -15.62 -11.58
CA ARG A 135 -15.09 -15.92 -10.16
C ARG A 135 -16.26 -16.66 -9.52
N ALA A 136 -17.49 -16.23 -9.80
CA ALA A 136 -18.68 -16.86 -9.23
C ALA A 136 -18.85 -18.31 -9.68
N LEU A 137 -18.43 -18.62 -10.91
CA LEU A 137 -18.42 -19.96 -11.49
C LEU A 137 -17.19 -20.79 -11.12
N GLY A 138 -16.27 -20.24 -10.31
CA GLY A 138 -15.11 -20.96 -9.76
C GLY A 138 -13.94 -21.09 -10.74
N ARG A 139 -13.85 -20.25 -11.77
CA ARG A 139 -12.66 -20.18 -12.62
C ARG A 139 -11.49 -19.61 -11.83
N THR A 140 -10.28 -20.00 -12.20
CA THR A 140 -9.02 -19.53 -11.57
C THR A 140 -8.36 -18.41 -12.35
N ASP A 141 -8.66 -18.32 -13.65
CA ASP A 141 -8.04 -17.41 -14.58
C ASP A 141 -9.02 -16.89 -15.64
N ILE A 142 -8.60 -15.90 -16.41
CA ILE A 142 -9.36 -15.27 -17.49
C ILE A 142 -8.42 -14.72 -18.57
N ASP A 143 -8.86 -14.82 -19.84
CA ASP A 143 -8.15 -14.16 -20.94
C ASP A 143 -8.32 -12.64 -20.89
N ALA A 144 -7.22 -11.92 -21.03
CA ALA A 144 -7.21 -10.48 -20.93
C ALA A 144 -6.22 -9.82 -21.90
N TYR A 145 -6.59 -8.67 -22.45
CA TYR A 145 -5.64 -7.73 -22.99
C TYR A 145 -5.04 -6.93 -21.84
N VAL A 146 -3.72 -7.00 -21.67
CA VAL A 146 -3.02 -6.38 -20.56
C VAL A 146 -2.21 -5.18 -21.05
N THR A 147 -2.42 -4.02 -20.42
CA THR A 147 -1.53 -2.88 -20.48
C THR A 147 -0.82 -2.76 -19.13
N GLU A 148 0.50 -2.82 -19.13
CA GLU A 148 1.32 -2.61 -17.94
C GLU A 148 1.52 -1.14 -17.72
N VAL A 149 1.29 -0.69 -16.49
CA VAL A 149 1.52 0.66 -16.00
C VAL A 149 2.74 0.60 -15.08
N LEU A 150 3.79 1.29 -15.47
CA LEU A 150 4.99 1.43 -14.67
C LEU A 150 4.80 2.59 -13.69
N THR A 151 5.13 2.35 -12.43
CA THR A 151 5.03 3.32 -11.34
C THR A 151 6.37 3.42 -10.61
N LYS A 152 6.62 4.55 -9.92
CA LYS A 152 7.86 4.78 -9.15
C LYS A 152 8.00 3.81 -7.98
N VAL A 153 6.87 3.48 -7.35
CA VAL A 153 6.79 2.49 -6.27
C VAL A 153 5.92 1.33 -6.73
N GLY A 154 6.34 0.10 -6.46
CA GLY A 154 5.60 -1.10 -6.83
C GLY A 154 4.34 -1.32 -5.98
N ALA A 155 3.42 -2.15 -6.51
CA ALA A 155 2.23 -2.60 -5.79
C ALA A 155 2.23 -4.12 -5.62
N GLU A 156 1.98 -4.56 -4.40
CA GLU A 156 1.80 -5.97 -4.03
C GLU A 156 0.32 -6.33 -3.95
N ARG A 157 0.00 -7.62 -3.98
CA ARG A 157 -1.41 -8.10 -3.94
C ARG A 157 -2.15 -7.74 -2.65
N THR A 158 -1.41 -7.54 -1.57
CA THR A 158 -1.94 -7.22 -0.24
C THR A 158 -2.32 -5.76 -0.06
N ILE A 159 -1.90 -4.86 -0.97
CA ILE A 159 -2.16 -3.42 -0.87
C ILE A 159 -3.65 -3.10 -0.65
N THR A 160 -3.92 -2.20 0.27
CA THR A 160 -5.26 -1.70 0.61
C THR A 160 -5.35 -0.19 0.41
N LEU A 161 -6.54 0.41 0.52
CA LEU A 161 -6.71 1.86 0.45
C LEU A 161 -5.99 2.58 1.59
N SER A 162 -5.96 1.98 2.78
CA SER A 162 -5.26 2.54 3.94
C SER A 162 -3.74 2.59 3.78
N ASP A 163 -3.17 1.80 2.86
CA ASP A 163 -1.73 1.82 2.58
C ASP A 163 -1.31 2.96 1.63
N LEU A 164 -2.26 3.54 0.88
CA LEU A 164 -1.95 4.55 -0.13
C LEU A 164 -1.31 5.84 0.45
N PRO A 165 -1.74 6.39 1.61
CA PRO A 165 -1.07 7.51 2.21
C PRO A 165 0.40 7.21 2.54
N MET A 166 0.68 6.03 3.10
CA MET A 166 2.04 5.57 3.40
C MET A 166 2.88 5.51 2.12
N LYS A 167 2.37 4.85 1.07
CA LYS A 167 3.05 4.74 -0.23
C LYS A 167 3.31 6.11 -0.87
N SER A 168 2.33 7.01 -0.80
CA SER A 168 2.47 8.38 -1.31
C SER A 168 3.55 9.17 -0.59
N LEU A 169 3.56 9.15 0.74
CA LEU A 169 4.55 9.90 1.54
C LEU A 169 5.94 9.27 1.46
N SER A 170 6.05 7.95 1.40
CA SER A 170 7.31 7.26 1.10
C SER A 170 7.87 7.66 -0.27
N ARG A 171 7.04 7.70 -1.31
CA ARG A 171 7.45 8.18 -2.64
C ARG A 171 7.92 9.63 -2.62
N MET A 172 7.19 10.52 -1.93
CA MET A 172 7.58 11.92 -1.79
C MET A 172 8.90 12.06 -1.03
N PHE A 173 9.13 11.21 -0.02
CA PHE A 173 10.43 11.13 0.65
C PHE A 173 11.55 10.76 -0.32
N ASP A 174 11.36 9.72 -1.14
CA ASP A 174 12.35 9.27 -2.13
C ASP A 174 12.70 10.36 -3.16
N GLU A 175 11.73 11.21 -3.52
CA GLU A 175 11.94 12.34 -4.44
C GLU A 175 12.72 13.50 -3.77
N ARG A 176 12.51 13.74 -2.49
CA ARG A 176 13.18 14.79 -1.72
C ARG A 176 14.56 14.35 -1.21
N VAL A 177 14.68 13.07 -0.87
CA VAL A 177 15.89 12.44 -0.28
C VAL A 177 16.29 11.25 -1.17
N PRO A 178 16.94 11.50 -2.31
CA PRO A 178 17.27 10.48 -3.31
C PRO A 178 18.44 9.59 -2.84
N LEU A 179 18.13 8.60 -2.01
CA LEU A 179 19.08 7.58 -1.54
C LEU A 179 19.24 6.46 -2.59
N PRO A 180 20.40 5.80 -2.65
CA PRO A 180 20.58 4.54 -3.39
C PRO A 180 19.58 3.48 -2.91
N GLU A 181 19.17 2.57 -3.80
CA GLU A 181 18.16 1.54 -3.48
C GLU A 181 18.55 0.67 -2.27
N SER A 182 19.83 0.31 -2.16
CA SER A 182 20.35 -0.45 -1.01
C SER A 182 20.20 0.30 0.33
N ALA A 183 20.42 1.61 0.31
CA ALA A 183 20.30 2.46 1.49
C ALA A 183 18.84 2.79 1.86
N ARG A 184 17.97 2.84 0.85
CA ARG A 184 16.52 3.08 1.06
C ARG A 184 15.88 2.00 1.92
N ALA A 185 16.32 0.74 1.81
CA ALA A 185 15.83 -0.36 2.62
C ALA A 185 16.11 -0.20 4.13
N GLU A 186 17.10 0.63 4.51
CA GLU A 186 17.40 0.95 5.91
C GLU A 186 16.37 1.91 6.53
N ILE A 187 15.65 2.67 5.70
CA ILE A 187 14.67 3.67 6.16
C ILE A 187 13.30 3.00 6.27
N GLN A 188 12.93 2.66 7.50
CA GLN A 188 11.66 2.02 7.81
C GLN A 188 10.88 2.86 8.83
N LEU A 189 9.66 3.22 8.46
CA LEU A 189 8.73 4.02 9.28
C LEU A 189 7.35 3.36 9.28
N THR A 190 6.69 3.35 10.41
CA THR A 190 5.33 2.81 10.56
C THR A 190 4.26 3.90 10.49
N ASP A 191 4.61 5.14 10.82
CA ASP A 191 3.75 6.31 10.64
C ASP A 191 4.09 7.05 9.35
N SER A 192 3.08 7.24 8.49
CA SER A 192 3.24 7.92 7.21
C SER A 192 3.73 9.37 7.33
N TRP A 193 3.36 10.07 8.40
CA TRP A 193 3.80 11.45 8.63
C TRP A 193 5.28 11.57 8.99
N ASP A 194 5.88 10.52 9.51
CA ASP A 194 7.30 10.53 9.85
C ASP A 194 8.21 10.58 8.61
N TYR A 195 7.72 10.17 7.41
CA TYR A 195 8.43 10.41 6.15
C TYR A 195 8.60 11.90 5.84
N ALA A 196 7.56 12.70 6.06
CA ALA A 196 7.63 14.15 5.86
C ALA A 196 8.63 14.79 6.85
N ARG A 197 8.56 14.41 8.13
CA ARG A 197 9.48 14.87 9.19
C ARG A 197 10.92 14.49 8.89
N LEU A 198 11.15 13.26 8.41
CA LEU A 198 12.49 12.81 8.04
C LEU A 198 13.03 13.60 6.85
N SER A 199 12.20 13.86 5.82
CA SER A 199 12.59 14.72 4.69
C SER A 199 13.07 16.09 5.14
N GLU A 200 12.27 16.75 5.98
CA GLU A 200 12.62 18.08 6.53
C GLU A 200 13.92 18.04 7.35
N HIS A 201 14.12 16.95 8.10
CA HIS A 201 15.34 16.76 8.89
C HIS A 201 16.58 16.63 8.01
N VAL A 202 16.51 15.82 6.95
CA VAL A 202 17.61 15.62 6.00
C VAL A 202 17.92 16.90 5.22
N GLU A 203 16.89 17.61 4.75
CA GLU A 203 17.06 18.89 4.06
C GLU A 203 17.71 19.94 4.97
N ALA A 204 17.27 20.04 6.22
CA ALA A 204 17.86 20.95 7.20
C ALA A 204 19.31 20.58 7.53
N TRP A 205 19.62 19.29 7.58
CA TRP A 205 21.01 18.81 7.74
C TRP A 205 21.88 19.21 6.55
N GLY A 206 21.41 18.95 5.33
CA GLY A 206 22.12 19.32 4.10
C GLY A 206 22.36 20.83 3.99
N PHE A 207 21.35 21.63 4.36
CA PHE A 207 21.50 23.09 4.39
C PHE A 207 22.59 23.53 5.37
N ARG A 208 22.61 23.04 6.61
CA ARG A 208 23.65 23.36 7.59
C ARG A 208 25.05 22.96 7.10
N THR A 209 25.17 21.74 6.57
CA THR A 209 26.45 21.23 6.04
C THR A 209 26.96 22.10 4.87
N SER A 210 26.07 22.51 3.98
CA SER A 210 26.39 23.44 2.88
C SER A 210 26.87 24.77 3.40
N GLN A 211 26.24 25.33 4.43
CA GLN A 211 26.68 26.60 5.07
C GLN A 211 28.04 26.46 5.77
N GLU A 212 28.26 25.39 6.52
CA GLU A 212 29.51 25.13 7.23
C GLU A 212 30.69 24.96 6.28
N ARG A 213 30.49 24.33 5.13
CA ARG A 213 31.53 24.10 4.11
C ARG A 213 31.67 25.24 3.11
N GLN A 214 30.72 26.18 3.09
CA GLN A 214 30.60 27.23 2.08
C GLN A 214 30.55 26.70 0.65
N GLU A 215 29.93 25.50 0.48
CA GLU A 215 29.77 24.82 -0.80
C GLU A 215 28.31 24.45 -1.01
N SER A 216 27.84 24.56 -2.27
CA SER A 216 26.50 24.05 -2.65
C SER A 216 26.58 22.55 -2.91
N ILE A 217 25.90 21.76 -2.11
CA ILE A 217 25.78 20.30 -2.29
C ILE A 217 24.45 19.95 -2.93
N SER A 218 24.44 18.96 -3.83
CA SER A 218 23.22 18.46 -4.42
C SER A 218 22.37 17.73 -3.40
N ARG A 219 21.05 17.57 -3.68
CA ARG A 219 20.15 16.78 -2.81
C ARG A 219 20.64 15.33 -2.64
N ALA A 220 21.12 14.70 -3.71
CA ALA A 220 21.64 13.33 -3.66
C ALA A 220 22.90 13.24 -2.79
N GLU A 221 23.79 14.20 -2.92
CA GLU A 221 25.00 14.29 -2.09
C GLU A 221 24.64 14.53 -0.62
N ALA A 222 23.72 15.47 -0.35
CA ALA A 222 23.24 15.73 1.00
C ALA A 222 22.59 14.51 1.65
N ALA A 223 21.77 13.77 0.90
CA ALA A 223 21.13 12.55 1.36
C ALA A 223 22.14 11.45 1.68
N TYR A 224 23.11 11.23 0.80
CA TYR A 224 24.16 10.24 0.99
C TYR A 224 25.07 10.60 2.19
N GLN A 225 25.52 11.84 2.28
CA GLN A 225 26.37 12.29 3.39
C GLN A 225 25.63 12.26 4.73
N TRP A 226 24.36 12.65 4.77
CA TRP A 226 23.52 12.51 5.96
C TRP A 226 23.45 11.04 6.42
N LEU A 227 23.21 10.11 5.48
CA LEU A 227 23.13 8.69 5.79
C LEU A 227 24.43 8.19 6.42
N GLU A 228 25.59 8.50 5.82
CA GLU A 228 26.89 8.01 6.25
C GLU A 228 27.41 8.68 7.52
N HIS A 229 27.21 10.00 7.64
CA HIS A 229 27.88 10.79 8.68
C HIS A 229 26.95 11.16 9.85
N GLU A 230 25.64 11.02 9.73
CA GLU A 230 24.71 11.26 10.83
C GLU A 230 23.82 10.04 11.13
N TYR A 231 23.07 9.53 10.15
CA TYR A 231 22.06 8.50 10.41
C TYR A 231 22.67 7.21 10.95
N ARG A 232 23.56 6.57 10.19
CA ARG A 232 24.19 5.29 10.56
C ARG A 232 24.96 5.34 11.87
N PRO A 233 25.84 6.36 12.10
CA PRO A 233 26.52 6.49 13.38
C PRO A 233 25.57 6.66 14.57
N VAL A 234 24.51 7.48 14.41
CA VAL A 234 23.53 7.69 15.48
C VAL A 234 22.72 6.44 15.74
N VAL A 235 22.29 5.71 14.71
CA VAL A 235 21.57 4.44 14.87
C VAL A 235 22.46 3.41 15.58
N ALA A 236 23.74 3.32 15.23
CA ALA A 236 24.69 2.45 15.93
C ALA A 236 24.78 2.78 17.45
N MET A 237 24.92 4.05 17.79
CA MET A 237 24.93 4.52 19.18
C MET A 237 23.61 4.22 19.91
N LEU A 238 22.45 4.38 19.23
CA LEU A 238 21.14 4.07 19.82
C LEU A 238 20.98 2.57 20.07
N ARG A 239 21.54 1.74 19.21
CA ARG A 239 21.54 0.29 19.34
C ARG A 239 22.41 -0.15 20.53
N GLU A 240 23.63 0.40 20.66
CA GLU A 240 24.52 0.13 21.77
C GLU A 240 23.94 0.60 23.12
N ALA A 241 23.22 1.73 23.13
CA ALA A 241 22.58 2.27 24.33
C ALA A 241 21.21 1.65 24.67
N ASP A 242 20.73 0.63 23.93
CA ASP A 242 19.38 0.01 24.06
C ASP A 242 18.22 1.04 24.03
N LEU A 243 18.35 2.07 23.17
CA LEU A 243 17.37 3.16 23.06
C LEU A 243 16.38 3.00 21.91
N ILE A 244 16.46 1.94 21.11
CA ILE A 244 15.54 1.67 20.00
C ILE A 244 14.19 1.18 20.54
N GLY A 245 14.17 0.18 21.44
CA GLY A 245 12.97 -0.40 22.01
C GLY A 245 12.14 -1.16 20.96
N GLU A 246 10.82 -0.98 20.99
CA GLU A 246 9.86 -1.62 20.06
C GLU A 246 9.68 -0.86 18.73
N ARG A 247 10.47 0.16 18.46
CA ARG A 247 10.38 1.01 17.26
C ARG A 247 11.30 0.52 16.17
N THR A 248 11.10 1.06 14.95
CA THR A 248 12.13 0.96 13.93
C THR A 248 13.34 1.84 14.28
N GLU A 249 14.48 1.55 13.71
CA GLU A 249 15.71 2.35 13.92
C GLU A 249 15.52 3.81 13.48
N THR A 250 14.79 4.02 12.38
CA THR A 250 14.49 5.35 11.86
C THR A 250 13.56 6.15 12.78
N GLU A 251 12.56 5.51 13.36
CA GLU A 251 11.66 6.14 14.35
C GLU A 251 12.42 6.50 15.64
N ALA A 252 13.30 5.61 16.10
CA ALA A 252 14.15 5.89 17.24
C ALA A 252 15.09 7.08 16.98
N TYR A 253 15.71 7.11 15.79
CA TYR A 253 16.52 8.23 15.33
C TYR A 253 15.74 9.56 15.32
N LEU A 254 14.57 9.61 14.70
CA LEU A 254 13.72 10.81 14.65
C LEU A 254 13.35 11.31 16.05
N ARG A 255 12.95 10.40 16.93
CA ARG A 255 12.57 10.72 18.31
C ARG A 255 13.72 11.33 19.07
N VAL A 256 14.89 10.70 19.01
CA VAL A 256 16.06 11.14 19.78
C VAL A 256 16.63 12.43 19.21
N SER A 257 16.62 12.61 17.89
CA SER A 257 17.01 13.87 17.24
C SER A 257 16.13 15.05 17.67
N ALA A 258 14.81 14.85 17.74
CA ALA A 258 13.88 15.86 18.24
C ALA A 258 14.07 16.15 19.74
N GLU A 259 14.32 15.14 20.58
CA GLU A 259 14.59 15.29 22.02
C GLU A 259 15.93 16.01 22.26
N ARG A 260 16.96 15.66 21.50
CA ARG A 260 18.26 16.37 21.51
C ARG A 260 18.10 17.86 21.31
N TYR A 261 17.42 18.26 20.22
CA TYR A 261 17.21 19.67 19.94
C TYR A 261 16.36 20.35 21.03
N ARG A 262 15.32 19.70 21.51
CA ARG A 262 14.43 20.22 22.56
C ARG A 262 15.17 20.48 23.89
N LEU A 263 16.04 19.56 24.28
CA LEU A 263 16.72 19.61 25.58
C LEU A 263 18.00 20.46 25.55
N LEU A 264 18.77 20.30 24.50
CA LEU A 264 20.16 20.78 24.46
C LEU A 264 20.40 21.96 23.48
N ARG A 265 19.37 22.21 22.61
CA ARG A 265 19.45 23.25 21.56
C ARG A 265 20.67 23.08 20.64
N THR A 266 21.15 21.85 20.48
CA THR A 266 22.28 21.49 19.62
C THR A 266 21.87 20.49 18.55
N HIS A 267 22.57 20.51 17.44
CA HIS A 267 22.48 19.50 16.37
C HIS A 267 23.70 18.57 16.34
N ARG A 268 24.64 18.73 17.26
CA ARG A 268 25.81 17.88 17.37
C ARG A 268 25.51 16.62 18.17
N TRP A 269 26.24 15.55 17.86
CA TRP A 269 26.23 14.29 18.58
C TRP A 269 27.59 14.12 19.22
N ASP A 270 27.62 14.08 20.55
CA ASP A 270 28.78 13.79 21.38
C ASP A 270 28.36 12.92 22.57
N ASP A 271 29.32 12.36 23.29
CA ASP A 271 29.06 11.44 24.41
C ASP A 271 28.22 12.09 25.52
N ASP A 272 28.39 13.38 25.76
CA ASP A 272 27.64 14.14 26.76
C ASP A 272 26.13 14.24 26.37
N VAL A 273 25.84 14.38 25.08
CA VAL A 273 24.46 14.38 24.55
C VAL A 273 23.77 13.06 24.79
N LEU A 274 24.43 11.95 24.51
CA LEU A 274 23.86 10.60 24.73
C LEU A 274 23.58 10.34 26.19
N GLN A 275 24.51 10.66 27.08
CA GLN A 275 24.35 10.52 28.51
C GLN A 275 23.14 11.30 29.02
N ARG A 276 22.98 12.57 28.63
CA ARG A 276 21.85 13.42 29.03
C ARG A 276 20.52 12.92 28.48
N LEU A 277 20.48 12.38 27.27
CA LEU A 277 19.28 11.81 26.69
C LEU A 277 18.87 10.53 27.44
N THR A 278 19.83 9.69 27.80
CA THR A 278 19.60 8.47 28.59
C THR A 278 19.07 8.79 29.99
N GLU A 279 19.65 9.76 30.67
CA GLU A 279 19.19 10.24 31.99
C GLU A 279 17.78 10.82 31.93
N ALA A 280 17.46 11.61 30.90
CA ALA A 280 16.12 12.17 30.69
C ALA A 280 15.08 11.07 30.40
N GLY A 281 15.45 10.04 29.64
CA GLY A 281 14.59 8.86 29.38
C GLY A 281 14.35 8.01 30.63
N GLY A 282 15.36 7.82 31.46
CA GLY A 282 15.26 7.07 32.73
C GLY A 282 14.35 7.74 33.74
N ARG A 283 14.33 9.07 33.80
CA ARG A 283 13.42 9.84 34.69
C ARG A 283 11.94 9.70 34.28
N LYS A 284 11.61 9.59 32.99
CA LYS A 284 10.23 9.35 32.51
C LYS A 284 9.70 7.94 32.87
N ARG A 285 10.56 6.93 32.91
CA ARG A 285 10.17 5.54 33.31
C ARG A 285 9.91 5.42 34.82
N ARG A 286 10.45 6.29 35.67
CA ARG A 286 10.32 6.24 37.15
C ARG A 286 9.16 7.04 37.72
N ARG A 287 8.35 7.75 36.93
CA ARG A 287 7.13 8.39 37.47
C ARG A 287 6.04 7.32 37.69
N PRO A 288 5.63 7.06 38.94
CA PRO A 288 4.55 6.11 39.23
C PRO A 288 3.26 6.64 38.61
N ARG A 289 2.50 5.75 37.96
CA ARG A 289 1.09 6.02 37.62
C ARG A 289 0.38 6.46 38.91
N ARG A 290 -0.05 7.72 38.95
CA ARG A 290 -0.99 8.15 39.99
C ARG A 290 -2.27 7.36 39.76
N SER A 291 -2.55 6.44 40.67
CA SER A 291 -3.86 5.82 40.87
C SER A 291 -4.85 6.92 41.26
N SER A 292 -5.88 7.11 40.51
CA SER A 292 -7.14 7.75 40.91
C SER A 292 -8.26 6.88 40.41
#